data_148330eb83d01851488033f26abc6a13
#
_entry.id   148330eb83d01851488033f26abc6a13
#
_cell.length_a   1.000
_cell.length_b   1.000
_cell.length_c   1.000
_cell.angle_alpha   90.00
_cell.angle_beta   90.00
_cell.angle_gamma   90.00
#
_symmetry.space_group_name_H-M   'P 1'
#
loop_
_entity.id
_entity.type
_entity.pdbx_description
1 polymer ?
#
loop_
_entity_poly.entity_id
_entity_poly.type
_entity_poly.pdbx_seq_one_letter_code
_entity_poly.pdbx_strand_id
1 'polypeptide(L)'
;MCIRDRKEENTNAQAIALTMKALYLSNMTDLFGDMPFKEAFKGIDENIMQPKFDDQKVIYDSLLMDLERANTLYTKTSTIDAKRDLLYNGDVTKWRKFTNSLYLRLLMRVSNRRDMNSAERIKTVFENPSQYPIFESNDDNATLKYSGTRPFVNDFGDNATDAVSYTHLTLPTIL
;
A
#
# COMPACT_ATOMS: atom_id res chain seq x y z
N MET A 1 -2.32 -13.07 3.87
CA MET A 1 -3.61 -13.20 3.18
C MET A 1 -4.54 -13.92 4.12
N CYS A 2 -5.61 -13.28 4.57
CA CYS A 2 -6.49 -13.84 5.60
C CYS A 2 -7.25 -15.04 5.04
N ILE A 3 -7.48 -16.09 5.84
CA ILE A 3 -8.25 -17.29 5.45
C ILE A 3 -9.66 -16.92 4.93
N ARG A 4 -10.18 -15.80 5.42
CA ARG A 4 -11.48 -15.23 5.01
C ARG A 4 -11.48 -14.79 3.54
N ASP A 5 -10.37 -14.25 3.06
CA ASP A 5 -10.26 -13.72 1.68
C ASP A 5 -10.19 -14.84 0.63
N ARG A 6 -9.83 -16.07 1.02
CA ARG A 6 -9.85 -17.25 0.13
C ARG A 6 -11.26 -17.81 -0.09
N LYS A 7 -12.20 -17.52 0.80
CA LYS A 7 -13.59 -18.01 0.71
C LYS A 7 -14.53 -17.05 0.01
N GLU A 8 -14.19 -15.75 -0.03
CA GLU A 8 -14.94 -14.78 -0.77
C GLU A 8 -14.26 -14.65 -2.15
N GLU A 9 -14.94 -15.04 -3.21
CA GLU A 9 -14.48 -14.87 -4.61
C GLU A 9 -14.43 -13.40 -5.03
N ASN A 10 -14.29 -12.47 -4.09
CA ASN A 10 -14.23 -11.04 -4.36
C ASN A 10 -12.82 -10.64 -4.79
N THR A 11 -12.60 -10.62 -6.08
CA THR A 11 -11.31 -10.28 -6.69
C THR A 11 -10.84 -8.86 -6.33
N ASN A 12 -11.78 -7.91 -6.16
CA ASN A 12 -11.45 -6.54 -5.77
C ASN A 12 -10.93 -6.47 -4.33
N ALA A 13 -11.51 -7.24 -3.41
CA ALA A 13 -11.01 -7.32 -2.03
C ALA A 13 -9.60 -7.94 -1.98
N GLN A 14 -9.33 -8.94 -2.83
CA GLN A 14 -8.00 -9.51 -2.97
C GLN A 14 -6.99 -8.48 -3.51
N ALA A 15 -7.39 -7.70 -4.52
CA ALA A 15 -6.55 -6.65 -5.09
C ALA A 15 -6.19 -5.57 -4.05
N ILE A 16 -7.17 -5.14 -3.25
CA ILE A 16 -6.95 -4.18 -2.16
C ILE A 16 -6.00 -4.77 -1.10
N ALA A 17 -6.21 -6.02 -0.71
CA ALA A 17 -5.35 -6.70 0.26
C ALA A 17 -3.89 -6.78 -0.22
N LEU A 18 -3.65 -7.10 -1.50
CA LEU A 18 -2.31 -7.09 -2.10
C LEU A 18 -1.71 -5.68 -2.13
N THR A 19 -2.51 -4.67 -2.47
CA THR A 19 -2.08 -3.27 -2.48
C THR A 19 -1.66 -2.79 -1.10
N MET A 20 -2.49 -3.05 -0.08
CA MET A 20 -2.19 -2.69 1.31
C MET A 20 -0.98 -3.46 1.86
N LYS A 21 -0.88 -4.75 1.53
CA LYS A 21 0.31 -5.55 1.84
C LYS A 21 1.57 -4.91 1.26
N ALA A 22 1.54 -4.52 -0.02
CA ALA A 22 2.69 -3.88 -0.67
C ALA A 22 3.03 -2.53 -0.02
N LEU A 23 2.04 -1.71 0.33
CA LEU A 23 2.25 -0.44 1.00
C LEU A 23 2.96 -0.60 2.35
N TYR A 24 2.44 -1.48 3.22
CA TYR A 24 3.00 -1.64 4.56
C TYR A 24 4.36 -2.34 4.54
N LEU A 25 4.53 -3.41 3.77
CA LEU A 25 5.78 -4.15 3.75
C LEU A 25 6.90 -3.40 3.02
N SER A 26 6.58 -2.55 2.03
CA SER A 26 7.59 -1.67 1.44
C SER A 26 8.12 -0.66 2.47
N ASN A 27 7.24 -0.06 3.27
CA ASN A 27 7.66 0.84 4.35
C ASN A 27 8.49 0.12 5.43
N MET A 28 8.10 -1.12 5.78
CA MET A 28 8.85 -1.91 6.76
C MET A 28 10.25 -2.28 6.25
N THR A 29 10.37 -2.78 5.02
CA THR A 29 11.69 -3.13 4.47
C THR A 29 12.56 -1.90 4.21
N ASP A 30 11.96 -0.73 3.96
CA ASP A 30 12.69 0.54 3.86
C ASP A 30 13.31 0.98 5.19
N LEU A 31 12.66 0.66 6.31
CA LEU A 31 13.14 1.01 7.64
C LEU A 31 14.13 -0.02 8.20
N PHE A 32 13.89 -1.31 7.95
CA PHE A 32 14.61 -2.40 8.60
C PHE A 32 15.54 -3.18 7.67
N GLY A 33 15.46 -2.97 6.35
CA GLY A 33 16.21 -3.75 5.36
C GLY A 33 15.63 -5.15 5.18
N ASP A 34 16.48 -6.15 5.30
CA ASP A 34 16.09 -7.56 5.25
C ASP A 34 15.15 -7.90 6.40
N MET A 35 14.09 -8.64 6.10
CA MET A 35 13.10 -9.02 7.12
C MET A 35 12.43 -10.36 6.76
N PRO A 36 11.82 -11.05 7.73
CA PRO A 36 11.00 -12.22 7.43
C PRO A 36 9.82 -11.85 6.52
N PHE A 37 9.73 -12.48 5.36
CA PHE A 37 8.67 -12.19 4.38
C PHE A 37 7.97 -13.47 3.89
N LYS A 38 8.67 -14.40 3.26
CA LYS A 38 8.06 -15.61 2.67
C LYS A 38 7.47 -16.54 3.71
N GLU A 39 8.10 -16.62 4.86
CA GLU A 39 7.71 -17.50 5.97
C GLU A 39 6.94 -16.76 7.09
N ALA A 40 6.90 -15.42 7.06
CA ALA A 40 6.36 -14.59 8.15
C ALA A 40 4.90 -14.91 8.53
N PHE A 41 4.08 -15.40 7.58
CA PHE A 41 2.65 -15.66 7.80
C PHE A 41 2.30 -17.15 7.85
N LYS A 42 3.31 -18.02 8.03
CA LYS A 42 3.16 -19.48 7.99
C LYS A 42 3.15 -20.15 9.37
N GLY A 43 3.14 -19.35 10.44
CA GLY A 43 3.16 -19.87 11.80
C GLY A 43 1.98 -20.80 12.14
N ILE A 44 0.79 -20.49 11.66
CA ILE A 44 -0.42 -21.30 11.92
C ILE A 44 -0.51 -22.48 10.95
N ASP A 45 -0.28 -22.22 9.65
CA ASP A 45 -0.52 -23.24 8.62
C ASP A 45 0.62 -24.27 8.52
N GLU A 46 1.88 -23.84 8.70
CA GLU A 46 3.08 -24.66 8.53
C GLU A 46 3.90 -24.80 9.84
N ASN A 47 3.38 -24.29 10.97
CA ASN A 47 4.05 -24.32 12.29
C ASN A 47 5.47 -23.73 12.28
N ILE A 48 5.71 -22.72 11.43
CA ILE A 48 7.00 -22.01 11.36
C ILE A 48 7.01 -20.89 12.39
N MET A 49 7.61 -21.16 13.55
CA MET A 49 7.70 -20.18 14.66
C MET A 49 8.92 -19.25 14.54
N GLN A 50 9.91 -19.61 13.75
CA GLN A 50 11.12 -18.82 13.50
C GLN A 50 11.33 -18.66 11.99
N PRO A 51 10.63 -17.69 11.37
CA PRO A 51 10.76 -17.45 9.93
C PRO A 51 12.14 -16.91 9.59
N LYS A 52 12.66 -17.29 8.43
CA LYS A 52 13.93 -16.80 7.91
C LYS A 52 13.81 -15.38 7.40
N PHE A 53 14.90 -14.63 7.47
CA PHE A 53 15.03 -13.33 6.83
C PHE A 53 15.19 -13.50 5.31
N ASP A 54 14.45 -12.73 4.56
CA ASP A 54 14.58 -12.61 3.11
C ASP A 54 15.29 -11.29 2.77
N ASP A 55 16.13 -11.32 1.73
CA ASP A 55 16.81 -10.13 1.23
C ASP A 55 15.80 -9.07 0.77
N GLN A 56 16.08 -7.80 1.03
CA GLN A 56 15.23 -6.67 0.62
C GLN A 56 14.89 -6.71 -0.87
N LYS A 57 15.83 -7.12 -1.73
CA LYS A 57 15.59 -7.30 -3.17
C LYS A 57 14.47 -8.29 -3.45
N VAL A 58 14.49 -9.45 -2.81
CA VAL A 58 13.47 -10.50 -2.97
C VAL A 58 12.10 -10.01 -2.52
N ILE A 59 12.08 -9.23 -1.45
CA ILE A 59 10.86 -8.60 -0.94
C ILE A 59 10.30 -7.63 -1.98
N TYR A 60 11.10 -6.70 -2.49
CA TYR A 60 10.68 -5.74 -3.52
C TYR A 60 10.19 -6.41 -4.81
N ASP A 61 10.89 -7.44 -5.31
CA ASP A 61 10.44 -8.21 -6.47
C ASP A 61 9.06 -8.80 -6.25
N SER A 62 8.83 -9.38 -5.07
CA SER A 62 7.53 -9.97 -4.70
C SER A 62 6.43 -8.91 -4.58
N LEU A 63 6.72 -7.75 -3.99
CA LEU A 63 5.75 -6.66 -3.85
C LEU A 63 5.36 -6.05 -5.19
N LEU A 64 6.31 -5.91 -6.11
CA LEU A 64 6.04 -5.43 -7.47
C LEU A 64 5.17 -6.43 -8.25
N MET A 65 5.41 -7.74 -8.12
CA MET A 65 4.56 -8.77 -8.70
C MET A 65 3.15 -8.77 -8.09
N ASP A 66 3.03 -8.59 -6.77
CA ASP A 66 1.74 -8.50 -6.09
C ASP A 66 0.92 -7.30 -6.59
N LEU A 67 1.55 -6.15 -6.85
CA LEU A 67 0.87 -4.96 -7.39
C LEU A 67 0.43 -5.14 -8.86
N GLU A 68 1.25 -5.77 -9.70
CA GLU A 68 0.84 -6.13 -11.07
C GLU A 68 -0.35 -7.09 -11.05
N ARG A 69 -0.30 -8.10 -10.19
CA ARG A 69 -1.43 -9.01 -9.98
C ARG A 69 -2.68 -8.27 -9.48
N ALA A 70 -2.53 -7.38 -8.51
CA ALA A 70 -3.62 -6.57 -8.00
C ALA A 70 -4.29 -5.76 -9.12
N ASN A 71 -3.50 -5.10 -10.00
CA ASN A 71 -4.02 -4.35 -11.13
C ASN A 71 -4.89 -5.20 -12.06
N THR A 72 -4.56 -6.49 -12.26
CA THR A 72 -5.35 -7.41 -13.12
C THR A 72 -6.62 -7.92 -12.44
N LEU A 73 -6.66 -7.96 -11.10
CA LEU A 73 -7.79 -8.46 -10.33
C LEU A 73 -8.96 -7.49 -10.23
N TYR A 74 -8.72 -6.19 -10.42
CA TYR A 74 -9.80 -5.19 -10.37
C TYR A 74 -10.82 -5.39 -11.49
N THR A 75 -12.07 -5.62 -11.11
CA THR A 75 -13.18 -5.83 -12.02
C THR A 75 -14.36 -4.93 -11.63
N LYS A 76 -15.24 -4.65 -12.61
CA LYS A 76 -16.48 -3.89 -12.35
C LYS A 76 -17.60 -4.77 -11.80
N THR A 77 -17.43 -6.09 -11.81
CA THR A 77 -18.48 -7.05 -11.41
C THR A 77 -18.56 -7.29 -9.93
N SER A 78 -17.43 -7.18 -9.22
CA SER A 78 -17.39 -7.32 -7.76
C SER A 78 -17.55 -5.95 -7.10
N THR A 79 -18.42 -5.86 -6.10
CA THR A 79 -18.64 -4.63 -5.33
C THR A 79 -17.89 -4.68 -4.01
N ILE A 80 -17.44 -3.51 -3.56
CA ILE A 80 -16.87 -3.32 -2.23
C ILE A 80 -17.91 -2.55 -1.41
N ASP A 81 -18.14 -2.99 -0.17
CA ASP A 81 -19.07 -2.30 0.73
C ASP A 81 -18.51 -0.91 1.08
N ALA A 82 -19.17 0.13 0.60
CA ALA A 82 -18.78 1.51 0.82
C ALA A 82 -18.67 1.89 2.31
N LYS A 83 -19.46 1.25 3.18
CA LYS A 83 -19.43 1.51 4.63
C LYS A 83 -18.17 0.96 5.31
N ARG A 84 -17.52 -0.02 4.67
CA ARG A 84 -16.30 -0.65 5.20
C ARG A 84 -15.02 -0.07 4.59
N ASP A 85 -15.14 0.68 3.50
CA ASP A 85 -14.02 1.33 2.83
C ASP A 85 -13.92 2.80 3.25
N LEU A 86 -13.05 3.07 4.18
CA LEU A 86 -12.82 4.42 4.73
C LEU A 86 -12.01 5.33 3.81
N LEU A 87 -11.35 4.78 2.78
CA LEU A 87 -10.51 5.57 1.87
C LEU A 87 -11.28 6.09 0.68
N TYR A 88 -11.97 5.20 -0.03
CA TYR A 88 -12.61 5.52 -1.32
C TYR A 88 -14.09 5.19 -1.39
N ASN A 89 -14.72 4.83 -0.26
CA ASN A 89 -16.15 4.49 -0.20
C ASN A 89 -16.59 3.42 -1.22
N GLY A 90 -15.73 2.44 -1.48
CA GLY A 90 -15.99 1.34 -2.40
C GLY A 90 -15.68 1.64 -3.86
N ASP A 91 -15.07 2.78 -4.19
CA ASP A 91 -14.70 3.12 -5.57
C ASP A 91 -13.48 2.30 -6.03
N VAL A 92 -13.76 1.25 -6.78
CA VAL A 92 -12.74 0.33 -7.34
C VAL A 92 -11.80 1.05 -8.31
N THR A 93 -12.27 2.08 -9.02
CA THR A 93 -11.45 2.83 -9.97
C THR A 93 -10.36 3.61 -9.24
N LYS A 94 -10.71 4.26 -8.15
CA LYS A 94 -9.74 4.96 -7.29
C LYS A 94 -8.75 4.01 -6.65
N TRP A 95 -9.22 2.84 -6.19
CA TRP A 95 -8.34 1.78 -5.68
C TRP A 95 -7.33 1.32 -6.73
N ARG A 96 -7.77 1.13 -7.98
CA ARG A 96 -6.89 0.75 -9.08
C ARG A 96 -5.85 1.83 -9.39
N LYS A 97 -6.26 3.11 -9.40
CA LYS A 97 -5.33 4.24 -9.53
C LYS A 97 -4.30 4.27 -8.39
N PHE A 98 -4.74 4.03 -7.16
CA PHE A 98 -3.83 3.94 -6.00
C PHE A 98 -2.81 2.82 -6.16
N THR A 99 -3.26 1.62 -6.55
CA THR A 99 -2.38 0.46 -6.79
C THR A 99 -1.29 0.77 -7.80
N ASN A 100 -1.66 1.34 -8.95
CA ASN A 100 -0.71 1.65 -10.01
C ASN A 100 0.22 2.83 -9.65
N SER A 101 -0.27 3.81 -8.91
CA SER A 101 0.57 4.89 -8.40
C SER A 101 1.58 4.40 -7.37
N LEU A 102 1.17 3.46 -6.50
CA LEU A 102 2.08 2.79 -5.57
C LEU A 102 3.12 1.95 -6.33
N TYR A 103 2.69 1.21 -7.36
CA TYR A 103 3.59 0.44 -8.22
C TYR A 103 4.66 1.33 -8.86
N LEU A 104 4.24 2.45 -9.45
CA LEU A 104 5.16 3.43 -10.04
C LEU A 104 6.13 4.00 -8.99
N ARG A 105 5.65 4.34 -7.80
CA ARG A 105 6.46 4.82 -6.69
C ARG A 105 7.54 3.80 -6.29
N LEU A 106 7.19 2.51 -6.17
CA LEU A 106 8.15 1.47 -5.83
C LEU A 106 9.16 1.23 -6.95
N LEU A 107 8.75 1.28 -8.23
CA LEU A 107 9.66 1.21 -9.38
C LEU A 107 10.67 2.35 -9.38
N MET A 108 10.23 3.58 -9.07
CA MET A 108 11.12 4.74 -8.96
C MET A 108 12.12 4.56 -7.81
N ARG A 109 11.70 3.97 -6.69
CA ARG A 109 12.56 3.72 -5.54
C ARG A 109 13.71 2.76 -5.86
N VAL A 110 13.45 1.75 -6.69
CA VAL A 110 14.47 0.79 -7.13
C VAL A 110 15.13 1.17 -8.46
N SER A 111 14.94 2.40 -8.95
CA SER A 111 15.43 2.83 -10.28
C SER A 111 16.95 2.74 -10.45
N ASN A 112 17.71 2.89 -9.38
CA ASN A 112 19.17 2.76 -9.39
C ASN A 112 19.65 1.30 -9.48
N ARG A 113 18.75 0.32 -9.33
CA ARG A 113 19.06 -1.11 -9.42
C ARG A 113 18.81 -1.59 -10.86
N ARG A 114 19.91 -1.79 -11.61
CA ARG A 114 19.84 -2.23 -13.03
C ARG A 114 19.19 -3.58 -13.21
N ASP A 115 19.32 -4.45 -12.21
CA ASP A 115 18.78 -5.81 -12.20
C ASP A 115 17.26 -5.90 -12.00
N MET A 116 16.59 -4.78 -11.72
CA MET A 116 15.14 -4.70 -11.50
C MET A 116 14.35 -4.27 -12.76
N ASN A 117 15.02 -3.91 -13.84
CA ASN A 117 14.42 -3.42 -15.11
C ASN A 117 13.35 -2.34 -14.91
N SER A 118 13.52 -1.50 -13.88
CA SER A 118 12.53 -0.51 -13.47
C SER A 118 12.22 0.51 -14.56
N ALA A 119 13.21 0.93 -15.35
CA ALA A 119 13.03 1.93 -16.41
C ALA A 119 12.07 1.45 -17.51
N GLU A 120 12.19 0.19 -17.96
CA GLU A 120 11.29 -0.39 -18.97
C GLU A 120 9.87 -0.58 -18.42
N ARG A 121 9.75 -1.01 -17.15
CA ARG A 121 8.46 -1.16 -16.48
C ARG A 121 7.77 0.18 -16.29
N ILE A 122 8.50 1.23 -15.91
CA ILE A 122 7.98 2.61 -15.84
C ILE A 122 7.48 3.07 -17.21
N LYS A 123 8.28 2.87 -18.27
CA LYS A 123 7.90 3.20 -19.63
C LYS A 123 6.59 2.50 -20.03
N THR A 124 6.45 1.21 -19.73
CA THR A 124 5.23 0.43 -20.00
C THR A 124 4.01 1.03 -19.31
N VAL A 125 4.13 1.51 -18.07
CA VAL A 125 3.04 2.16 -17.34
C VAL A 125 2.57 3.43 -18.06
N PHE A 126 3.49 4.28 -18.52
CA PHE A 126 3.15 5.52 -19.22
C PHE A 126 2.64 5.31 -20.63
N GLU A 127 3.09 4.29 -21.34
CA GLU A 127 2.64 3.95 -22.69
C GLU A 127 1.23 3.33 -22.70
N ASN A 128 0.78 2.77 -21.57
CA ASN A 128 -0.51 2.09 -21.46
C ASN A 128 -1.40 2.67 -20.35
N PRO A 129 -1.84 3.94 -20.43
CA PRO A 129 -2.62 4.59 -19.37
C PRO A 129 -3.97 3.92 -19.10
N SER A 130 -4.58 3.27 -20.09
CA SER A 130 -5.82 2.52 -19.93
C SER A 130 -5.64 1.26 -19.08
N GLN A 131 -4.47 0.61 -19.18
CA GLN A 131 -4.16 -0.58 -18.43
C GLN A 131 -3.62 -0.24 -17.04
N TYR A 132 -2.88 0.86 -16.93
CA TYR A 132 -2.26 1.34 -15.69
C TYR A 132 -2.74 2.77 -15.36
N PRO A 133 -4.04 2.97 -15.02
CA PRO A 133 -4.50 4.28 -14.59
C PRO A 133 -3.77 4.67 -13.29
N ILE A 134 -3.23 5.88 -13.26
CA ILE A 134 -2.51 6.45 -12.10
C ILE A 134 -3.27 7.65 -11.55
N PHE A 135 -2.82 8.21 -10.44
CA PHE A 135 -3.36 9.46 -9.89
C PHE A 135 -3.18 10.62 -10.87
N GLU A 136 -4.23 11.39 -11.08
CA GLU A 136 -4.25 12.56 -11.99
C GLU A 136 -4.46 13.86 -11.22
N SER A 137 -5.17 13.81 -10.10
CA SER A 137 -5.50 14.99 -9.29
C SER A 137 -5.53 14.69 -7.80
N ASN A 138 -5.67 15.73 -6.99
CA ASN A 138 -5.84 15.60 -5.54
C ASN A 138 -7.13 14.86 -5.14
N ASP A 139 -8.11 14.76 -6.02
CA ASP A 139 -9.35 14.02 -5.76
C ASP A 139 -9.14 12.49 -5.74
N ASP A 140 -8.02 12.03 -6.29
CA ASP A 140 -7.61 10.62 -6.28
C ASP A 140 -6.83 10.25 -5.00
N ASN A 141 -6.49 11.22 -4.14
CA ASN A 141 -5.68 10.99 -2.95
C ASN A 141 -6.34 9.99 -1.98
N ALA A 142 -5.54 9.05 -1.47
CA ALA A 142 -5.93 8.13 -0.41
C ALA A 142 -5.89 8.88 0.94
N THR A 143 -6.97 9.56 1.28
CA THR A 143 -7.04 10.38 2.51
C THR A 143 -8.00 9.74 3.50
N LEU A 144 -7.47 9.35 4.67
CA LEU A 144 -8.29 8.93 5.80
C LEU A 144 -8.87 10.17 6.49
N LYS A 145 -10.19 10.29 6.48
CA LYS A 145 -10.90 11.38 7.18
C LYS A 145 -11.23 10.94 8.59
N TYR A 146 -10.71 11.66 9.56
CA TYR A 146 -11.07 11.47 10.96
C TYR A 146 -12.39 12.19 11.26
N SER A 147 -13.30 11.49 11.96
CA SER A 147 -14.64 12.03 12.27
C SER A 147 -14.67 12.98 13.48
N GLY A 148 -13.57 13.06 14.24
CA GLY A 148 -13.53 13.81 15.51
C GLY A 148 -14.26 13.10 16.65
N THR A 149 -14.85 11.93 16.44
CA THR A 149 -15.51 11.13 17.47
C THR A 149 -14.84 9.76 17.58
N ARG A 150 -14.64 9.27 18.80
CA ARG A 150 -14.05 7.95 19.01
C ARG A 150 -14.87 6.85 18.31
N PRO A 151 -14.22 5.82 17.72
CA PRO A 151 -12.78 5.53 17.70
C PRO A 151 -11.99 6.23 16.59
N PHE A 152 -12.60 7.03 15.74
CA PHE A 152 -11.98 7.66 14.56
C PHE A 152 -11.51 9.08 14.87
N VAL A 153 -10.72 9.24 15.91
CA VAL A 153 -10.05 10.48 16.28
C VAL A 153 -8.59 10.44 15.87
N ASN A 154 -8.03 11.59 15.54
CA ASN A 154 -6.59 11.73 15.39
C ASN A 154 -5.99 11.96 16.79
N ASP A 155 -5.18 11.03 17.26
CA ASP A 155 -4.52 11.13 18.57
C ASP A 155 -3.61 12.38 18.68
N PHE A 156 -3.15 12.92 17.56
CA PHE A 156 -2.34 14.15 17.53
C PHE A 156 -3.15 15.45 17.69
N GLY A 157 -4.48 15.40 17.60
CA GLY A 157 -5.32 16.59 17.66
C GLY A 157 -6.13 16.75 18.94
N ASP A 158 -6.23 15.71 19.76
CA ASP A 158 -7.20 15.64 20.85
C ASP A 158 -6.60 15.85 22.25
N ASN A 159 -5.28 15.88 22.40
CA ASN A 159 -4.60 16.07 23.67
C ASN A 159 -3.99 17.47 23.75
N ALA A 160 -4.43 18.26 24.71
CA ALA A 160 -3.83 19.57 25.02
C ALA A 160 -2.31 19.49 25.31
N THR A 161 -1.81 18.30 25.64
CA THR A 161 -0.38 18.01 25.79
C THR A 161 0.36 18.00 24.45
N ASP A 162 -0.31 17.71 23.34
CA ASP A 162 0.30 17.71 22.01
C ASP A 162 0.48 19.11 21.44
N ALA A 163 -0.31 20.09 21.92
CA ALA A 163 -0.14 21.50 21.54
C ALA A 163 1.26 22.04 21.90
N VAL A 164 1.91 21.46 22.91
CA VAL A 164 3.31 21.80 23.28
C VAL A 164 4.30 21.23 22.27
N SER A 165 4.04 20.06 21.70
CA SER A 165 4.87 19.45 20.64
C SER A 165 4.89 20.30 19.37
N TYR A 166 3.75 20.88 19.00
CA TYR A 166 3.66 21.73 17.80
C TYR A 166 4.42 23.05 17.93
N THR A 167 4.51 23.63 19.12
CA THR A 167 5.30 24.85 19.33
C THR A 167 6.80 24.61 19.18
N HIS A 168 7.28 23.38 19.36
CA HIS A 168 8.68 23.00 19.10
C HIS A 168 8.98 22.63 17.66
N LEU A 169 7.96 22.20 16.90
CA LEU A 169 8.09 21.88 15.47
C LEU A 169 8.00 23.11 14.56
N THR A 170 7.52 24.23 15.08
CA THR A 170 7.42 25.51 14.35
C THR A 170 8.59 26.45 14.56
N LEU A 171 9.67 26.00 15.19
CA LEU A 171 10.92 26.75 15.33
C LEU A 171 12.02 26.15 14.47
N PRO A 172 12.82 26.92 13.86
CA PRO A 172 12.70 28.23 13.23
C PRO A 172 13.03 28.16 11.76
N THR A 173 12.13 28.57 10.95
CA THR A 173 12.52 29.08 9.62
C THR A 173 12.83 30.56 9.80
N ILE A 174 13.87 30.87 10.54
CA ILE A 174 14.39 32.24 10.59
C ILE A 174 15.90 32.14 10.44
N LEU A 175 16.31 32.66 9.32
CA LEU A 175 17.61 33.08 8.82
C LEU A 175 18.21 32.17 7.76
#